data_85aca6cad6deb5535bf81cb9b7d67b18
#
_entry.id   85aca6cad6deb5535bf81cb9b7d67b18
#
_cell.length_a   1.000
_cell.length_b   1.000
_cell.length_c   1.000
_cell.angle_alpha   90.00
_cell.angle_beta   90.00
_cell.angle_gamma   90.00
#
_symmetry.space_group_name_H-M   'P 1'
#
loop_
_entity.id
_entity.type
_entity.pdbx_description
1 polymer ?
#
loop_
_entity_poly.entity_id
_entity_poly.type
_entity_poly.pdbx_seq_one_letter_code
_entity_poly.pdbx_strand_id
1 'polypeptide(L)'
;MGKLPVIVVSVLMFITAVFSVPVYSDDIKKEDCFFLSSLHATTRGMAYWYDKANGGLETLTGIPYASPKLDCINCHVKSCDVCHKTVSGDSMSYSVSAARNQEICLNCHKREKTIMKIDHDAHQPDVHLQKEMQCMDCHSPREIHGDGKEYHSMKQPGALDTKCEDCHPSVSESPSHKIHGNKLECKACHVRHVVSCMNCHFETIVNERKRVDRKVSGWTFLMNYDGRVTSANTQTFVAPGNKTFMLFAPQNSHSIMREGRKCADCHGTDIVKQIQSGALRMTWLENNELRNLKGVIPVVEGVSYDNAFLNYENGQWVPIDNPTSPMIQYSGFGKPLTKEQLKKLAQPMGR
;
A
#
# COMPACT_ATOMS: atom_id res chain seq x y z
N MET A 1 4.14 -70.89 56.05
CA MET A 1 4.29 -69.52 56.47
C MET A 1 4.83 -68.74 55.26
N GLY A 2 3.92 -68.22 54.40
CA GLY A 2 4.26 -67.49 53.22
C GLY A 2 3.90 -66.00 53.41
N LYS A 3 4.89 -65.16 53.21
CA LYS A 3 4.67 -63.66 53.27
C LYS A 3 4.19 -63.22 51.90
N LEU A 4 3.02 -62.57 51.88
CA LEU A 4 2.55 -61.79 50.71
C LEU A 4 3.33 -60.46 50.57
N PRO A 5 3.68 -60.01 49.36
CA PRO A 5 4.24 -58.73 49.20
C PRO A 5 3.11 -57.69 49.09
N VAL A 6 3.26 -56.59 49.80
CA VAL A 6 2.43 -55.38 49.71
C VAL A 6 2.84 -54.61 48.48
N ILE A 7 1.90 -54.45 47.51
CA ILE A 7 2.10 -53.59 46.35
C ILE A 7 1.60 -52.19 46.77
N VAL A 8 2.54 -51.24 46.87
CA VAL A 8 2.23 -49.82 47.05
C VAL A 8 1.98 -49.21 45.67
N VAL A 9 0.72 -48.88 45.36
CA VAL A 9 0.36 -48.16 44.16
C VAL A 9 0.48 -46.67 44.48
N SER A 10 1.54 -46.05 43.96
CA SER A 10 1.69 -44.59 44.00
C SER A 10 0.79 -43.95 42.94
N VAL A 11 -0.29 -43.32 43.37
CA VAL A 11 -1.14 -42.48 42.50
C VAL A 11 -0.45 -41.12 42.32
N LEU A 12 0.17 -40.90 41.17
CA LEU A 12 0.66 -39.58 40.77
C LEU A 12 -0.56 -38.72 40.41
N MET A 13 -0.95 -37.77 41.29
CA MET A 13 -1.88 -36.72 40.98
C MET A 13 -1.16 -35.70 40.07
N PHE A 14 -1.49 -35.69 38.79
CA PHE A 14 -1.18 -34.54 37.92
C PHE A 14 -2.08 -33.37 38.28
N ILE A 15 -1.55 -32.40 38.99
CA ILE A 15 -2.20 -31.10 39.18
C ILE A 15 -1.97 -30.33 37.88
N THR A 16 -2.95 -30.31 37.00
CA THR A 16 -3.01 -29.37 35.89
C THR A 16 -3.30 -27.99 36.46
N ALA A 17 -2.25 -27.21 36.62
CA ALA A 17 -2.39 -25.79 36.91
C ALA A 17 -3.05 -25.12 35.68
N VAL A 18 -4.34 -24.86 35.77
CA VAL A 18 -5.04 -23.97 34.85
C VAL A 18 -4.55 -22.56 35.14
N PHE A 19 -3.58 -22.11 34.38
CA PHE A 19 -3.22 -20.69 34.38
C PHE A 19 -4.42 -19.92 33.77
N SER A 20 -5.31 -19.45 34.60
CA SER A 20 -6.25 -18.40 34.24
C SER A 20 -5.43 -17.14 33.97
N VAL A 21 -5.22 -16.85 32.69
CA VAL A 21 -4.74 -15.53 32.28
C VAL A 21 -5.79 -14.52 32.77
N PRO A 22 -5.42 -13.54 33.58
CA PRO A 22 -6.37 -12.52 34.00
C PRO A 22 -6.87 -11.82 32.74
N VAL A 23 -8.17 -11.90 32.49
CA VAL A 23 -8.84 -11.01 31.56
C VAL A 23 -8.75 -9.64 32.21
N TYR A 24 -7.84 -8.81 31.74
CA TYR A 24 -7.79 -7.40 32.09
C TYR A 24 -9.04 -6.77 31.45
N SER A 25 -10.10 -6.69 32.21
CA SER A 25 -11.15 -5.70 32.01
C SER A 25 -10.71 -4.41 32.70
N ASP A 26 -9.67 -3.77 32.18
CA ASP A 26 -9.45 -2.38 32.53
C ASP A 26 -10.62 -1.62 31.90
N ASP A 27 -11.36 -0.90 32.71
CA ASP A 27 -12.29 0.14 32.30
C ASP A 27 -11.52 1.14 31.43
N ILE A 28 -11.50 0.89 30.13
CA ILE A 28 -10.92 1.82 29.15
C ILE A 28 -11.77 3.08 29.25
N LYS A 29 -11.26 4.08 29.92
CA LYS A 29 -11.89 5.38 29.99
C LYS A 29 -12.09 5.84 28.55
N LYS A 30 -13.24 6.42 28.27
CA LYS A 30 -13.60 6.92 26.91
C LYS A 30 -12.53 7.88 26.37
N GLU A 31 -11.74 8.48 27.25
CA GLU A 31 -10.61 9.38 26.98
C GLU A 31 -9.37 8.65 26.43
N ASP A 32 -9.22 7.33 26.68
CA ASP A 32 -8.10 6.53 26.19
C ASP A 32 -8.38 5.80 24.86
N CYS A 33 -9.55 6.01 24.28
CA CYS A 33 -9.93 5.37 23.04
C CYS A 33 -9.43 6.18 21.83
N PHE A 34 -8.15 6.06 21.51
CA PHE A 34 -7.53 6.72 20.35
C PHE A 34 -8.06 6.23 19.00
N PHE A 35 -8.73 5.09 18.97
CA PHE A 35 -9.26 4.49 17.74
C PHE A 35 -10.10 5.46 16.92
N LEU A 36 -10.95 6.27 17.57
CA LEU A 36 -11.85 7.20 16.87
C LEU A 36 -11.11 8.30 16.10
N SER A 37 -9.86 8.59 16.45
CA SER A 37 -8.98 9.52 15.73
C SER A 37 -8.06 8.84 14.71
N SER A 38 -8.03 7.50 14.69
CA SER A 38 -7.15 6.73 13.81
C SER A 38 -7.51 6.87 12.33
N LEU A 39 -6.56 6.56 11.45
CA LEU A 39 -6.81 6.48 10.02
C LEU A 39 -7.74 5.31 9.63
N HIS A 40 -7.86 4.29 10.48
CA HIS A 40 -8.79 3.18 10.27
C HIS A 40 -10.24 3.55 10.62
N ALA A 41 -10.46 4.32 11.68
CA ALA A 41 -11.80 4.78 12.06
C ALA A 41 -12.29 5.96 11.21
N THR A 42 -11.38 6.70 10.60
CA THR A 42 -11.69 7.89 9.81
C THR A 42 -11.29 7.72 8.35
N THR A 43 -11.94 8.47 7.48
CA THR A 43 -11.55 8.54 6.06
C THR A 43 -10.63 9.73 5.77
N ARG A 44 -10.09 10.34 6.82
CA ARG A 44 -9.35 11.61 6.75
C ARG A 44 -8.20 11.56 5.76
N GLY A 45 -7.44 10.46 5.72
CA GLY A 45 -6.32 10.32 4.79
C GLY A 45 -6.73 10.33 3.32
N MET A 46 -7.88 9.74 2.99
CA MET A 46 -8.42 9.80 1.63
C MET A 46 -9.06 11.17 1.34
N ALA A 47 -9.82 11.71 2.30
CA ALA A 47 -10.46 13.03 2.18
C ALA A 47 -9.43 14.12 1.91
N TYR A 48 -8.33 14.14 2.65
CA TYR A 48 -7.26 15.13 2.51
C TYR A 48 -6.72 15.21 1.06
N TRP A 49 -6.41 14.05 0.47
CA TRP A 49 -5.84 14.01 -0.89
C TRP A 49 -6.89 14.12 -2.00
N TYR A 50 -8.17 13.90 -1.69
CA TYR A 50 -9.26 14.11 -2.63
C TYR A 50 -9.65 15.57 -2.77
N ASP A 51 -9.50 16.36 -1.70
CA ASP A 51 -9.89 17.76 -1.60
C ASP A 51 -9.18 18.63 -2.64
N LYS A 52 -9.93 19.52 -3.26
CA LYS A 52 -9.43 20.50 -4.26
C LYS A 52 -8.34 21.41 -3.71
N ALA A 53 -8.37 21.73 -2.41
CA ALA A 53 -7.34 22.56 -1.78
C ALA A 53 -5.95 21.88 -1.80
N ASN A 54 -5.93 20.53 -1.90
CA ASN A 54 -4.72 19.74 -2.02
C ASN A 54 -4.48 19.23 -3.46
N GLY A 55 -5.08 19.88 -4.45
CA GLY A 55 -4.98 19.51 -5.85
C GLY A 55 -5.64 18.17 -6.17
N GLY A 56 -6.63 17.77 -5.38
CA GLY A 56 -7.28 16.47 -5.49
C GLY A 56 -8.35 16.39 -6.58
N LEU A 57 -8.87 15.19 -6.75
CA LEU A 57 -9.84 14.83 -7.80
C LEU A 57 -11.15 15.66 -7.72
N GLU A 58 -11.49 16.19 -6.55
CA GLU A 58 -12.62 17.12 -6.40
C GLU A 58 -12.54 18.31 -7.35
N THR A 59 -11.34 18.77 -7.71
CA THR A 59 -11.13 19.83 -8.69
C THR A 59 -11.79 19.53 -10.04
N LEU A 60 -11.78 18.27 -10.47
CA LEU A 60 -12.37 17.85 -11.75
C LEU A 60 -13.83 17.44 -11.62
N THR A 61 -14.19 16.86 -10.48
CA THR A 61 -15.54 16.29 -10.28
C THR A 61 -16.55 17.28 -9.72
N GLY A 62 -16.07 18.28 -8.97
CA GLY A 62 -16.93 19.22 -8.23
C GLY A 62 -17.76 18.56 -7.12
N ILE A 63 -17.53 17.29 -6.81
CA ILE A 63 -18.27 16.54 -5.80
C ILE A 63 -17.42 16.45 -4.53
N PRO A 64 -17.84 17.05 -3.40
CA PRO A 64 -17.11 16.98 -2.14
C PRO A 64 -16.94 15.52 -1.65
N TYR A 65 -15.82 15.21 -1.02
CA TYR A 65 -15.52 13.85 -0.50
C TYR A 65 -16.62 13.29 0.42
N ALA A 66 -17.20 14.15 1.27
CA ALA A 66 -18.26 13.77 2.20
C ALA A 66 -19.63 13.57 1.52
N SER A 67 -19.72 13.75 0.20
CA SER A 67 -20.98 13.54 -0.53
C SER A 67 -21.44 12.09 -0.42
N PRO A 68 -22.74 11.84 -0.12
CA PRO A 68 -23.29 10.49 -0.11
C PRO A 68 -23.25 9.80 -1.48
N LYS A 69 -22.96 10.56 -2.55
CA LYS A 69 -22.74 10.01 -3.90
C LYS A 69 -21.39 9.27 -4.01
N LEU A 70 -20.44 9.54 -3.12
CA LEU A 70 -19.15 8.87 -3.10
C LEU A 70 -19.17 7.75 -2.08
N ASP A 71 -19.02 6.53 -2.52
CA ASP A 71 -18.92 5.33 -1.67
C ASP A 71 -17.54 5.16 -1.02
N CYS A 72 -16.66 6.15 -1.18
CA CYS A 72 -15.30 6.16 -0.64
C CYS A 72 -15.24 6.06 0.88
N ILE A 73 -16.29 6.55 1.56
CA ILE A 73 -16.40 6.56 3.03
C ILE A 73 -16.69 5.17 3.63
N ASN A 74 -17.04 4.17 2.81
CA ASN A 74 -17.42 2.84 3.30
C ASN A 74 -16.23 1.92 3.61
N CYS A 75 -15.00 2.36 3.30
CA CYS A 75 -13.79 1.58 3.59
C CYS A 75 -13.22 1.82 5.00
N HIS A 76 -13.87 2.65 5.84
CA HIS A 76 -13.40 2.86 7.21
C HIS A 76 -14.02 1.87 8.20
N VAL A 77 -13.30 1.58 9.27
CA VAL A 77 -13.74 0.65 10.32
C VAL A 77 -14.65 1.39 11.30
N LYS A 78 -15.89 0.99 11.38
CA LYS A 78 -16.92 1.65 12.23
C LYS A 78 -16.95 1.14 13.65
N SER A 79 -16.47 -0.08 13.90
CA SER A 79 -16.50 -0.70 15.22
C SER A 79 -15.42 -1.77 15.37
N CYS A 80 -15.15 -2.16 16.59
CA CYS A 80 -14.22 -3.24 16.92
C CYS A 80 -14.66 -4.59 16.32
N ASP A 81 -15.93 -4.77 16.02
CA ASP A 81 -16.51 -5.99 15.47
C ASP A 81 -15.82 -6.44 14.18
N VAL A 82 -15.44 -5.48 13.34
CA VAL A 82 -14.86 -5.78 12.02
C VAL A 82 -13.60 -6.65 12.15
N CYS A 83 -12.81 -6.44 13.19
CA CYS A 83 -11.53 -7.11 13.37
C CYS A 83 -11.57 -8.14 14.52
N HIS A 84 -12.26 -7.85 15.61
CA HIS A 84 -12.13 -8.60 16.86
C HIS A 84 -13.26 -9.60 17.12
N LYS A 85 -14.40 -9.44 16.48
CA LYS A 85 -15.58 -10.27 16.74
C LYS A 85 -15.42 -11.67 16.18
N THR A 86 -15.68 -12.65 17.02
CA THR A 86 -15.82 -14.07 16.64
C THR A 86 -17.20 -14.59 17.02
N VAL A 87 -17.77 -15.44 16.18
CA VAL A 87 -19.07 -16.08 16.43
C VAL A 87 -18.87 -17.60 16.35
N SER A 88 -19.33 -18.30 17.39
CA SER A 88 -19.31 -19.75 17.45
C SER A 88 -20.67 -20.24 17.94
N GLY A 89 -21.51 -20.77 17.03
CA GLY A 89 -22.91 -21.05 17.32
C GLY A 89 -23.65 -19.77 17.73
N ASP A 90 -24.33 -19.79 18.87
CA ASP A 90 -25.05 -18.64 19.44
C ASP A 90 -24.18 -17.74 20.32
N SER A 91 -22.91 -18.10 20.48
CA SER A 91 -21.97 -17.34 21.33
C SER A 91 -21.16 -16.34 20.52
N MET A 92 -21.08 -15.11 21.04
CA MET A 92 -20.26 -14.03 20.49
C MET A 92 -19.16 -13.67 21.48
N SER A 93 -17.93 -13.51 20.97
CA SER A 93 -16.78 -13.08 21.76
C SER A 93 -15.88 -12.14 20.95
N TYR A 94 -14.95 -11.50 21.64
CA TYR A 94 -13.93 -10.64 21.03
C TYR A 94 -12.56 -11.25 21.28
N SER A 95 -11.72 -11.26 20.24
CA SER A 95 -10.41 -11.89 20.30
C SER A 95 -9.35 -11.08 19.59
N VAL A 96 -8.21 -10.88 20.24
CA VAL A 96 -7.01 -10.30 19.64
C VAL A 96 -6.44 -11.23 18.57
N SER A 97 -6.49 -12.54 18.80
CA SER A 97 -6.00 -13.50 17.79
C SER A 97 -6.84 -13.49 16.52
N ALA A 98 -8.16 -13.25 16.62
CA ALA A 98 -9.00 -13.07 15.45
C ALA A 98 -8.57 -11.84 14.65
N ALA A 99 -8.31 -10.72 15.31
CA ALA A 99 -7.88 -9.48 14.65
C ALA A 99 -6.50 -9.61 13.95
N ARG A 100 -5.67 -10.55 14.37
CA ARG A 100 -4.37 -10.84 13.73
C ARG A 100 -4.50 -11.65 12.45
N ASN A 101 -5.66 -12.21 12.14
CA ASN A 101 -5.86 -12.93 10.89
C ASN A 101 -5.74 -11.96 9.70
N GLN A 102 -4.72 -12.17 8.85
CA GLN A 102 -4.44 -11.31 7.71
C GLN A 102 -5.60 -11.19 6.71
N GLU A 103 -6.47 -12.20 6.58
CA GLU A 103 -7.62 -12.13 5.67
C GLU A 103 -8.58 -10.99 6.05
N ILE A 104 -8.68 -10.66 7.34
CA ILE A 104 -9.46 -9.50 7.80
C ILE A 104 -8.91 -8.20 7.20
N CYS A 105 -7.59 -8.04 7.26
CA CYS A 105 -6.90 -6.88 6.66
C CYS A 105 -7.13 -6.83 5.13
N LEU A 106 -6.96 -7.97 4.48
CA LEU A 106 -7.03 -8.10 3.01
C LEU A 106 -8.45 -7.94 2.44
N ASN A 107 -9.49 -7.98 3.27
CA ASN A 107 -10.84 -7.63 2.84
C ASN A 107 -10.96 -6.17 2.39
N CYS A 108 -10.19 -5.27 2.99
CA CYS A 108 -10.14 -3.84 2.62
C CYS A 108 -8.86 -3.50 1.86
N HIS A 109 -7.71 -4.05 2.23
CA HIS A 109 -6.42 -3.84 1.58
C HIS A 109 -6.28 -4.67 0.29
N LYS A 110 -7.24 -4.51 -0.63
CA LYS A 110 -7.35 -5.31 -1.87
C LYS A 110 -6.16 -5.12 -2.83
N ARG A 111 -5.47 -3.97 -2.77
CA ARG A 111 -4.26 -3.76 -3.57
C ARG A 111 -3.16 -4.69 -3.11
N GLU A 112 -2.94 -4.80 -1.82
CA GLU A 112 -1.93 -5.68 -1.23
C GLU A 112 -2.27 -7.14 -1.50
N LYS A 113 -3.54 -7.53 -1.36
CA LYS A 113 -4.01 -8.87 -1.78
C LYS A 113 -3.70 -9.16 -3.25
N THR A 114 -3.86 -8.16 -4.13
CA THR A 114 -3.55 -8.30 -5.57
C THR A 114 -2.05 -8.45 -5.81
N ILE A 115 -1.21 -7.68 -5.10
CA ILE A 115 0.25 -7.79 -5.19
C ILE A 115 0.70 -9.19 -4.75
N MET A 116 0.26 -9.64 -3.59
CA MET A 116 0.58 -10.96 -3.05
C MET A 116 0.18 -12.08 -4.02
N LYS A 117 -1.01 -11.96 -4.63
CA LYS A 117 -1.47 -12.92 -5.63
C LYS A 117 -0.59 -12.94 -6.88
N ILE A 118 -0.24 -11.78 -7.43
CA ILE A 118 0.62 -11.68 -8.63
C ILE A 118 1.98 -12.33 -8.37
N ASP A 119 2.58 -12.03 -7.22
CA ASP A 119 3.88 -12.58 -6.84
C ASP A 119 3.83 -14.09 -6.58
N HIS A 120 2.76 -14.56 -5.96
CA HIS A 120 2.53 -15.99 -5.77
C HIS A 120 2.38 -16.72 -7.10
N ASP A 121 1.55 -16.20 -8.02
CA ASP A 121 1.32 -16.80 -9.33
C ASP A 121 2.60 -16.80 -10.20
N ALA A 122 3.47 -15.81 -9.98
CA ALA A 122 4.79 -15.73 -10.61
C ALA A 122 5.89 -16.59 -9.94
N HIS A 123 5.55 -17.33 -8.88
CA HIS A 123 6.51 -18.08 -8.04
C HIS A 123 7.62 -17.19 -7.44
N GLN A 124 7.30 -15.95 -7.16
CA GLN A 124 8.22 -14.95 -6.59
C GLN A 124 7.57 -14.20 -5.42
N PRO A 125 7.07 -14.88 -4.38
CA PRO A 125 6.44 -14.20 -3.26
C PRO A 125 7.41 -13.26 -2.53
N ASP A 126 6.86 -12.31 -1.80
CA ASP A 126 7.61 -11.44 -0.89
C ASP A 126 8.45 -12.27 0.07
N VAL A 127 9.68 -11.83 0.33
CA VAL A 127 10.64 -12.60 1.16
C VAL A 127 10.18 -12.78 2.60
N HIS A 128 9.38 -11.87 3.14
CA HIS A 128 8.83 -11.96 4.50
C HIS A 128 7.66 -12.94 4.52
N LEU A 129 6.80 -12.94 3.50
CA LEU A 129 5.73 -13.92 3.34
C LEU A 129 6.26 -15.34 3.13
N GLN A 130 7.42 -15.50 2.47
CA GLN A 130 8.12 -16.80 2.38
C GLN A 130 8.58 -17.32 3.75
N LYS A 131 8.70 -16.44 4.73
CA LYS A 131 9.03 -16.75 6.14
C LYS A 131 7.79 -16.84 7.02
N GLU A 132 6.61 -16.96 6.40
CA GLU A 132 5.33 -17.07 7.09
C GLU A 132 4.97 -15.87 7.96
N MET A 133 5.65 -14.73 7.76
CA MET A 133 5.31 -13.47 8.45
C MET A 133 3.96 -12.96 7.97
N GLN A 134 3.19 -12.45 8.92
CA GLN A 134 1.87 -11.89 8.69
C GLN A 134 1.86 -10.38 8.88
N CYS A 135 0.73 -9.73 8.56
CA CYS A 135 0.62 -8.27 8.63
C CYS A 135 1.07 -7.71 9.99
N MET A 136 0.61 -8.32 11.08
CA MET A 136 0.87 -7.84 12.44
C MET A 136 2.26 -8.20 12.99
N ASP A 137 3.12 -8.85 12.22
CA ASP A 137 4.52 -9.04 12.59
C ASP A 137 5.36 -7.80 12.25
N CYS A 138 4.83 -6.92 11.40
CA CYS A 138 5.41 -5.63 11.04
C CYS A 138 4.56 -4.46 11.54
N HIS A 139 3.23 -4.53 11.38
CA HIS A 139 2.33 -3.44 11.75
C HIS A 139 1.94 -3.50 13.23
N SER A 140 2.10 -2.38 13.92
CA SER A 140 1.81 -2.28 15.34
C SER A 140 0.32 -2.05 15.64
N PRO A 141 -0.16 -2.44 16.82
CA PRO A 141 -1.51 -2.06 17.28
C PRO A 141 -1.73 -0.54 17.27
N ARG A 142 -0.70 0.27 17.53
CA ARG A 142 -0.77 1.72 17.46
C ARG A 142 -1.12 2.22 16.05
N GLU A 143 -0.52 1.65 15.02
CA GLU A 143 -0.85 2.02 13.62
C GLU A 143 -2.32 1.78 13.28
N ILE A 144 -2.93 0.75 13.90
CA ILE A 144 -4.32 0.37 13.68
C ILE A 144 -5.27 1.23 14.51
N HIS A 145 -4.98 1.35 15.81
CA HIS A 145 -5.87 2.03 16.77
C HIS A 145 -5.60 3.52 16.92
N GLY A 146 -4.47 4.01 16.38
CA GLY A 146 -4.04 5.40 16.57
C GLY A 146 -3.32 5.64 17.90
N ASP A 147 -2.95 6.89 18.13
CA ASP A 147 -2.23 7.36 19.31
C ASP A 147 -2.79 8.71 19.83
N GLY A 148 -4.01 9.03 19.45
CA GLY A 148 -4.66 10.30 19.78
C GLY A 148 -4.31 11.45 18.84
N LYS A 149 -3.28 11.29 17.97
CA LYS A 149 -2.94 12.31 16.97
C LYS A 149 -3.76 12.13 15.71
N GLU A 150 -4.09 13.25 15.09
CA GLU A 150 -4.77 13.26 13.82
C GLU A 150 -3.79 13.31 12.66
N TYR A 151 -3.70 12.21 11.92
CA TYR A 151 -2.89 12.13 10.70
C TYR A 151 -3.74 12.32 9.46
N HIS A 152 -3.26 13.11 8.50
CA HIS A 152 -3.91 13.33 7.20
C HIS A 152 -3.49 12.31 6.13
N SER A 153 -2.58 11.42 6.43
CA SER A 153 -2.14 10.34 5.55
C SER A 153 -1.32 9.32 6.34
N MET A 154 -1.38 8.05 5.93
CA MET A 154 -0.43 7.05 6.42
C MET A 154 1.04 7.40 6.07
N LYS A 155 1.25 8.32 5.14
CA LYS A 155 2.58 8.82 4.76
C LYS A 155 3.01 10.05 5.54
N GLN A 156 2.19 10.57 6.42
CA GLN A 156 2.60 11.64 7.31
C GLN A 156 3.62 11.08 8.32
N PRO A 157 4.76 11.77 8.55
CA PRO A 157 5.74 11.31 9.53
C PRO A 157 5.12 11.01 10.90
N GLY A 158 5.42 9.83 11.43
CA GLY A 158 4.85 9.33 12.68
C GLY A 158 3.52 8.59 12.58
N ALA A 159 2.87 8.56 11.40
CA ALA A 159 1.64 7.79 11.22
C ALA A 159 1.87 6.27 11.22
N LEU A 160 3.00 5.82 10.68
CA LEU A 160 3.42 4.42 10.70
C LEU A 160 4.69 4.26 11.54
N ASP A 161 4.76 3.16 12.29
CA ASP A 161 5.95 2.76 13.06
C ASP A 161 6.90 1.91 12.23
N THR A 162 6.33 1.06 11.38
CA THR A 162 7.05 0.01 10.65
C THR A 162 8.18 0.55 9.80
N LYS A 163 9.41 0.14 10.12
CA LYS A 163 10.63 0.45 9.37
C LYS A 163 11.42 -0.82 9.11
N CYS A 164 12.10 -0.86 7.97
CA CYS A 164 12.99 -1.99 7.65
C CYS A 164 14.11 -2.11 8.67
N GLU A 165 14.62 -0.98 9.12
CA GLU A 165 15.76 -0.86 10.04
C GLU A 165 15.47 -1.40 11.44
N ASP A 166 14.19 -1.56 11.84
CA ASP A 166 13.82 -2.10 13.15
C ASP A 166 14.23 -3.59 13.29
N CYS A 167 14.16 -4.33 12.16
CA CYS A 167 14.60 -5.73 12.09
C CYS A 167 15.93 -5.91 11.36
N HIS A 168 16.32 -4.94 10.53
CA HIS A 168 17.55 -4.95 9.75
C HIS A 168 18.46 -3.78 10.15
N PRO A 169 19.02 -3.79 11.39
CA PRO A 169 19.82 -2.68 11.91
C PRO A 169 21.14 -2.48 11.17
N SER A 170 21.57 -3.48 10.41
CA SER A 170 22.76 -3.41 9.58
C SER A 170 22.46 -3.83 8.15
N VAL A 171 23.03 -3.13 7.20
CA VAL A 171 22.96 -3.46 5.79
C VAL A 171 24.28 -4.10 5.33
N SER A 172 24.21 -4.94 4.30
CA SER A 172 25.42 -5.52 3.70
C SER A 172 26.35 -4.43 3.18
N GLU A 173 27.64 -4.68 3.22
CA GLU A 173 28.66 -3.77 2.67
C GLU A 173 28.75 -3.83 1.13
N SER A 174 27.62 -3.94 0.46
CA SER A 174 27.58 -3.94 -1.00
C SER A 174 27.96 -2.57 -1.57
N PRO A 175 28.52 -2.51 -2.78
CA PRO A 175 28.81 -1.25 -3.45
C PRO A 175 27.58 -0.33 -3.56
N SER A 176 26.41 -0.90 -3.82
CA SER A 176 25.15 -0.14 -3.92
C SER A 176 24.80 0.57 -2.62
N HIS A 177 24.92 -0.11 -1.47
CA HIS A 177 24.65 0.50 -0.17
C HIS A 177 25.68 1.60 0.14
N LYS A 178 26.96 1.39 -0.17
CA LYS A 178 28.02 2.39 0.05
C LYS A 178 27.82 3.66 -0.80
N ILE A 179 27.47 3.50 -2.07
CA ILE A 179 27.28 4.62 -3.01
C ILE A 179 26.04 5.45 -2.65
N HIS A 180 24.94 4.79 -2.34
CA HIS A 180 23.68 5.49 -2.09
C HIS A 180 23.55 5.96 -0.63
N GLY A 181 24.09 5.20 0.34
CA GLY A 181 24.02 5.54 1.76
C GLY A 181 22.58 5.85 2.17
N ASN A 182 22.39 6.96 2.88
CA ASN A 182 21.07 7.39 3.36
C ASN A 182 20.22 8.15 2.33
N LYS A 183 20.63 8.21 1.05
CA LYS A 183 19.90 8.95 0.00
C LYS A 183 18.67 8.21 -0.51
N LEU A 184 18.68 6.89 -0.40
CA LEU A 184 17.58 6.02 -0.81
C LEU A 184 16.99 5.29 0.39
N GLU A 185 15.68 5.12 0.39
CA GLU A 185 15.03 4.14 1.26
C GLU A 185 15.24 2.72 0.72
N CYS A 186 15.25 1.73 1.60
CA CYS A 186 15.41 0.32 1.24
C CYS A 186 14.44 -0.11 0.11
N LYS A 187 13.20 0.37 0.19
CA LYS A 187 12.14 0.08 -0.79
C LYS A 187 12.39 0.65 -2.19
N ALA A 188 13.23 1.65 -2.36
CA ALA A 188 13.60 2.13 -3.70
C ALA A 188 14.29 1.03 -4.53
N CYS A 189 15.06 0.16 -3.85
CA CYS A 189 15.79 -0.95 -4.47
C CYS A 189 15.13 -2.31 -4.26
N HIS A 190 14.53 -2.56 -3.09
CA HIS A 190 14.05 -3.89 -2.72
C HIS A 190 12.58 -4.15 -3.06
N VAL A 191 11.77 -3.15 -3.42
CA VAL A 191 10.42 -3.36 -3.96
C VAL A 191 10.52 -3.86 -5.40
N ARG A 192 9.96 -5.04 -5.69
CA ARG A 192 9.94 -5.63 -7.05
C ARG A 192 9.04 -4.84 -7.98
N HIS A 193 7.81 -4.61 -7.58
CA HIS A 193 6.84 -3.82 -8.35
C HIS A 193 5.72 -3.27 -7.46
N VAL A 194 4.95 -2.40 -8.06
CA VAL A 194 3.68 -1.90 -7.50
C VAL A 194 2.52 -2.31 -8.43
N VAL A 195 1.31 -2.37 -7.87
CA VAL A 195 0.08 -2.51 -8.65
C VAL A 195 -0.58 -1.15 -8.76
N SER A 196 -0.74 -0.68 -9.99
CA SER A 196 -1.40 0.58 -10.32
C SER A 196 -2.81 0.33 -10.84
N CYS A 197 -3.76 1.10 -10.31
CA CYS A 197 -5.13 1.12 -10.81
C CYS A 197 -5.24 2.22 -11.87
N MET A 198 -5.35 1.81 -13.13
CA MET A 198 -5.45 2.72 -14.26
C MET A 198 -6.90 2.88 -14.69
N ASN A 199 -7.25 4.09 -15.15
CA ASN A 199 -8.57 4.41 -15.66
C ASN A 199 -9.70 4.15 -14.66
N CYS A 200 -9.47 4.48 -13.37
CA CYS A 200 -10.53 4.37 -12.37
C CYS A 200 -11.70 5.28 -12.80
N HIS A 201 -12.82 4.66 -13.14
CA HIS A 201 -13.96 5.35 -13.74
C HIS A 201 -14.81 6.00 -12.65
N PHE A 202 -14.86 7.35 -12.66
CA PHE A 202 -15.48 8.09 -11.58
C PHE A 202 -17.02 8.00 -11.61
N GLU A 203 -17.62 7.99 -12.79
CA GLU A 203 -19.09 7.95 -12.90
C GLU A 203 -19.68 6.64 -12.40
N THR A 204 -18.99 5.49 -12.56
CA THR A 204 -19.46 4.23 -11.97
C THR A 204 -19.41 4.25 -10.44
N ILE A 205 -18.46 5.02 -9.86
CA ILE A 205 -18.41 5.22 -8.40
C ILE A 205 -19.65 6.02 -7.95
N VAL A 206 -20.00 7.07 -8.67
CA VAL A 206 -21.10 7.98 -8.31
C VAL A 206 -22.47 7.36 -8.57
N ASN A 207 -22.65 6.72 -9.73
CA ASN A 207 -23.96 6.26 -10.20
C ASN A 207 -24.27 4.83 -9.74
N GLU A 208 -23.25 3.97 -9.70
CA GLU A 208 -23.40 2.53 -9.44
C GLU A 208 -22.76 2.09 -8.11
N ARG A 209 -22.06 2.99 -7.40
CA ARG A 209 -21.25 2.67 -6.21
C ARG A 209 -20.24 1.55 -6.47
N LYS A 210 -19.77 1.47 -7.68
CA LYS A 210 -18.86 0.44 -8.15
C LYS A 210 -17.53 1.03 -8.59
N ARG A 211 -16.44 0.52 -8.04
CA ARG A 211 -15.10 0.83 -8.56
C ARG A 211 -14.77 -0.10 -9.70
N VAL A 212 -14.53 0.48 -10.87
CA VAL A 212 -13.97 -0.21 -12.02
C VAL A 212 -12.65 0.45 -12.40
N ASP A 213 -11.65 -0.37 -12.66
CA ASP A 213 -10.30 0.06 -13.03
C ASP A 213 -9.59 -1.05 -13.80
N ARG A 214 -8.53 -0.68 -14.51
CA ARG A 214 -7.60 -1.63 -15.13
C ARG A 214 -6.33 -1.70 -14.28
N LYS A 215 -6.04 -2.91 -13.75
CA LYS A 215 -4.84 -3.11 -12.93
C LYS A 215 -3.65 -3.45 -13.82
N VAL A 216 -2.55 -2.78 -13.59
CA VAL A 216 -1.25 -3.05 -14.23
C VAL A 216 -0.15 -3.16 -13.19
N SER A 217 0.92 -3.88 -13.52
CA SER A 217 2.04 -4.14 -12.61
C SER A 217 3.37 -4.29 -13.37
N GLY A 218 4.42 -4.68 -12.68
CA GLY A 218 5.74 -4.90 -13.27
C GLY A 218 6.56 -3.62 -13.44
N TRP A 219 6.15 -2.54 -12.80
CA TRP A 219 6.88 -1.29 -12.68
C TRP A 219 6.97 -0.84 -11.23
N THR A 220 7.84 0.10 -10.94
CA THR A 220 7.84 0.91 -9.73
C THR A 220 8.24 2.33 -10.08
N PHE A 221 7.75 3.29 -9.32
CA PHE A 221 8.11 4.69 -9.51
C PHE A 221 9.09 5.12 -8.42
N LEU A 222 9.89 6.15 -8.71
CA LEU A 222 10.77 6.77 -7.74
C LEU A 222 10.35 8.21 -7.49
N MET A 223 10.18 8.57 -6.23
CA MET A 223 9.86 9.92 -5.75
C MET A 223 10.73 10.29 -4.55
N ASN A 224 10.90 11.57 -4.32
CA ASN A 224 11.43 12.06 -3.05
C ASN A 224 10.33 11.98 -1.97
N TYR A 225 10.70 11.50 -0.79
CA TYR A 225 9.86 11.46 0.39
C TYR A 225 10.75 11.52 1.62
N ASP A 226 10.42 12.42 2.57
CA ASP A 226 11.13 12.57 3.84
C ASP A 226 12.67 12.63 3.68
N GLY A 227 13.13 13.43 2.72
CA GLY A 227 14.57 13.65 2.44
C GLY A 227 15.27 12.53 1.69
N ARG A 228 14.60 11.41 1.38
CA ARG A 228 15.16 10.26 0.65
C ARG A 228 14.36 9.94 -0.61
N VAL A 229 14.96 9.22 -1.54
CA VAL A 229 14.23 8.65 -2.68
C VAL A 229 13.59 7.33 -2.26
N THR A 230 12.32 7.16 -2.56
CA THR A 230 11.53 5.98 -2.19
C THR A 230 10.79 5.39 -3.39
N SER A 231 10.28 4.16 -3.21
CA SER A 231 9.32 3.58 -4.14
C SER A 231 7.99 4.32 -4.10
N ALA A 232 7.36 4.44 -5.27
CA ALA A 232 6.10 5.13 -5.44
C ALA A 232 5.19 4.38 -6.42
N ASN A 233 3.97 4.84 -6.54
CA ASN A 233 2.95 4.31 -7.44
C ASN A 233 2.24 5.43 -8.17
N THR A 234 1.51 5.08 -9.22
CA THR A 234 0.60 5.97 -9.93
C THR A 234 -0.80 5.41 -9.99
N GLN A 235 -1.77 6.29 -10.16
CA GLN A 235 -3.16 5.96 -10.49
C GLN A 235 -3.68 6.96 -11.50
N THR A 236 -4.53 6.52 -12.42
CA THR A 236 -5.27 7.41 -13.31
C THR A 236 -6.76 7.26 -13.11
N PHE A 237 -7.47 8.38 -13.27
CA PHE A 237 -8.91 8.46 -13.16
C PHE A 237 -9.48 9.11 -14.42
N VAL A 238 -10.69 8.66 -14.78
CA VAL A 238 -11.52 9.30 -15.78
C VAL A 238 -12.71 9.91 -15.06
N ALA A 239 -12.81 11.24 -15.14
CA ALA A 239 -13.86 12.05 -14.54
C ALA A 239 -14.89 12.46 -15.61
N PRO A 240 -16.08 12.96 -15.20
CA PRO A 240 -17.12 13.39 -16.13
C PRO A 240 -16.62 14.33 -17.22
N GLY A 241 -17.08 14.13 -18.44
CA GLY A 241 -16.65 14.90 -19.61
C GLY A 241 -15.25 14.53 -20.10
N ASN A 242 -14.86 13.27 -19.94
CA ASN A 242 -13.57 12.72 -20.36
C ASN A 242 -12.36 13.47 -19.79
N LYS A 243 -12.54 14.13 -18.66
CA LYS A 243 -11.43 14.76 -17.94
C LYS A 243 -10.57 13.68 -17.31
N THR A 244 -9.27 13.83 -17.41
CA THR A 244 -8.33 12.84 -16.91
C THR A 244 -7.53 13.40 -15.74
N PHE A 245 -7.25 12.51 -14.80
CA PHE A 245 -6.50 12.81 -13.59
C PHE A 245 -5.46 11.74 -13.35
N MET A 246 -4.29 12.14 -12.92
CA MET A 246 -3.20 11.26 -12.59
C MET A 246 -2.60 11.64 -11.24
N LEU A 247 -2.37 10.67 -10.39
CA LEU A 247 -1.66 10.92 -9.14
C LEU A 247 -0.41 10.04 -9.03
N PHE A 248 0.60 10.59 -8.38
CA PHE A 248 1.77 9.86 -7.92
C PHE A 248 1.86 9.97 -6.39
N ALA A 249 2.19 8.86 -5.74
CA ALA A 249 2.35 8.82 -4.29
C ALA A 249 3.42 7.82 -3.87
N PRO A 250 4.20 8.08 -2.81
CA PRO A 250 5.03 7.07 -2.18
C PRO A 250 4.19 5.85 -1.80
N GLN A 251 4.69 4.66 -2.08
CA GLN A 251 4.02 3.40 -1.71
C GLN A 251 5.01 2.38 -1.15
N ASN A 252 4.59 1.73 -0.08
CA ASN A 252 5.26 0.56 0.47
C ASN A 252 4.55 -0.66 -0.10
N SER A 253 5.15 -1.31 -1.10
CA SER A 253 4.58 -2.50 -1.71
C SER A 253 5.02 -3.75 -0.96
N HIS A 254 4.11 -4.69 -0.75
CA HIS A 254 4.39 -6.02 -0.19
C HIS A 254 4.85 -6.98 -1.29
N SER A 255 5.93 -6.56 -1.99
CA SER A 255 6.62 -7.32 -3.03
C SER A 255 8.12 -7.10 -2.86
N ILE A 256 8.63 -7.52 -1.70
CA ILE A 256 10.04 -7.31 -1.32
C ILE A 256 10.91 -8.43 -1.86
N MET A 257 12.00 -8.04 -2.52
CA MET A 257 13.04 -8.94 -3.03
C MET A 257 14.18 -9.05 -2.02
N ARG A 258 14.79 -10.23 -1.93
CA ARG A 258 16.01 -10.43 -1.17
C ARG A 258 17.17 -9.60 -1.74
N GLU A 259 17.39 -9.71 -3.05
CA GLU A 259 18.40 -8.95 -3.75
C GLU A 259 17.82 -7.61 -4.21
N GLY A 260 18.54 -6.54 -3.97
CA GLY A 260 18.19 -5.22 -4.49
C GLY A 260 18.34 -5.13 -6.00
N ARG A 261 17.77 -4.10 -6.60
CA ARG A 261 17.92 -3.79 -8.03
C ARG A 261 19.39 -3.60 -8.41
N LYS A 262 19.71 -4.00 -9.62
CA LYS A 262 21.01 -3.73 -10.22
C LYS A 262 21.13 -2.25 -10.64
N CYS A 263 22.32 -1.72 -10.73
CA CYS A 263 22.56 -0.34 -11.18
C CYS A 263 21.87 -0.04 -12.53
N ALA A 264 21.97 -0.99 -13.47
CA ALA A 264 21.37 -0.86 -14.80
C ALA A 264 19.84 -0.88 -14.82
N ASP A 265 19.17 -1.29 -13.74
CA ASP A 265 17.70 -1.24 -13.66
C ASP A 265 17.19 0.19 -13.47
N CYS A 266 18.05 1.10 -12.99
CA CYS A 266 17.73 2.48 -12.70
C CYS A 266 18.55 3.47 -13.55
N HIS A 267 19.85 3.19 -13.76
CA HIS A 267 20.76 4.10 -14.42
C HIS A 267 20.92 3.82 -15.92
N GLY A 268 20.91 4.89 -16.73
CA GLY A 268 21.12 4.82 -18.17
C GLY A 268 20.03 4.12 -18.96
N THR A 269 18.88 3.86 -18.35
CA THR A 269 17.76 3.14 -19.00
C THR A 269 17.11 3.99 -20.09
N ASP A 270 16.44 3.34 -21.05
CA ASP A 270 15.69 4.06 -22.09
C ASP A 270 14.52 4.86 -21.52
N ILE A 271 13.95 4.42 -20.41
CA ILE A 271 12.92 5.18 -19.66
C ILE A 271 13.50 6.51 -19.18
N VAL A 272 14.70 6.50 -18.60
CA VAL A 272 15.36 7.73 -18.14
C VAL A 272 15.68 8.66 -19.30
N LYS A 273 16.13 8.13 -20.45
CA LYS A 273 16.38 8.92 -21.67
C LYS A 273 15.10 9.58 -22.21
N GLN A 274 13.97 8.83 -22.23
CA GLN A 274 12.69 9.38 -22.64
C GLN A 274 12.23 10.48 -21.69
N ILE A 275 12.36 10.29 -20.37
CA ILE A 275 12.03 11.33 -19.39
C ILE A 275 12.89 12.58 -19.59
N GLN A 276 14.18 12.44 -19.93
CA GLN A 276 15.04 13.56 -20.25
C GLN A 276 14.59 14.32 -21.51
N SER A 277 13.97 13.65 -22.47
CA SER A 277 13.39 14.30 -23.65
C SER A 277 12.04 15.02 -23.37
N GLY A 278 11.52 14.92 -22.15
CA GLY A 278 10.31 15.60 -21.69
C GLY A 278 9.02 14.83 -21.87
N ALA A 279 9.04 13.60 -22.38
CA ALA A 279 7.85 12.78 -22.55
C ALA A 279 8.12 11.30 -22.29
N LEU A 280 7.13 10.60 -21.72
CA LEU A 280 7.19 9.17 -21.49
C LEU A 280 5.83 8.53 -21.80
N ARG A 281 5.82 7.59 -22.72
CA ARG A 281 4.64 6.75 -22.94
C ARG A 281 4.60 5.64 -21.90
N MET A 282 3.59 5.70 -21.00
CA MET A 282 3.50 4.77 -19.87
C MET A 282 2.58 3.59 -20.14
N THR A 283 1.44 3.85 -20.80
CA THR A 283 0.45 2.81 -21.15
C THR A 283 -0.04 2.95 -22.58
N TRP A 284 -0.41 1.84 -23.20
CA TRP A 284 -0.97 1.79 -24.54
C TRP A 284 -1.95 0.64 -24.69
N LEU A 285 -2.75 0.68 -25.75
CA LEU A 285 -3.60 -0.45 -26.14
C LEU A 285 -2.87 -1.33 -27.16
N GLU A 286 -2.91 -2.63 -26.92
CA GLU A 286 -2.43 -3.66 -27.82
C GLU A 286 -3.44 -4.81 -27.82
N ASN A 287 -4.02 -5.09 -28.98
CA ASN A 287 -5.09 -6.09 -29.13
C ASN A 287 -6.24 -5.86 -28.13
N ASN A 288 -6.64 -4.61 -27.95
CA ASN A 288 -7.69 -4.18 -27.02
C ASN A 288 -7.37 -4.44 -25.51
N GLU A 289 -6.13 -4.77 -25.19
CA GLU A 289 -5.65 -4.90 -23.80
C GLU A 289 -4.77 -3.71 -23.42
N LEU A 290 -4.95 -3.24 -22.19
CA LEU A 290 -4.08 -2.20 -21.64
C LEU A 290 -2.72 -2.79 -21.31
N ARG A 291 -1.67 -2.30 -21.98
CA ARG A 291 -0.26 -2.60 -21.73
C ARG A 291 0.40 -1.45 -20.99
N ASN A 292 1.49 -1.74 -20.31
CA ASN A 292 2.26 -0.71 -19.60
C ASN A 292 3.77 -0.98 -19.69
N LEU A 293 4.55 0.08 -19.54
CA LEU A 293 5.99 -0.02 -19.32
C LEU A 293 6.31 -0.95 -18.14
N LYS A 294 7.49 -1.53 -18.19
CA LYS A 294 8.05 -2.34 -17.09
C LYS A 294 9.35 -1.70 -16.61
N GLY A 295 9.68 -1.89 -15.33
CA GLY A 295 10.91 -1.40 -14.73
C GLY A 295 10.74 -0.18 -13.83
N VAL A 296 11.78 0.60 -13.69
CA VAL A 296 11.85 1.74 -12.77
C VAL A 296 11.58 3.05 -13.52
N ILE A 297 10.61 3.81 -13.03
CA ILE A 297 10.16 5.06 -13.65
C ILE A 297 10.39 6.22 -12.68
N PRO A 298 11.38 7.10 -12.92
CA PRO A 298 11.54 8.32 -12.15
C PRO A 298 10.35 9.26 -12.37
N VAL A 299 9.76 9.76 -11.29
CA VAL A 299 8.74 10.81 -11.36
C VAL A 299 9.43 12.16 -11.37
N VAL A 300 9.27 12.93 -12.43
CA VAL A 300 9.93 14.22 -12.63
C VAL A 300 8.90 15.26 -13.05
N GLU A 301 9.01 16.47 -12.53
CA GLU A 301 8.14 17.57 -12.89
C GLU A 301 8.38 18.05 -14.32
N GLY A 302 7.33 18.44 -15.00
CA GLY A 302 7.39 18.96 -16.38
C GLY A 302 7.52 17.88 -17.46
N VAL A 303 7.40 16.60 -17.10
CA VAL A 303 7.36 15.49 -18.06
C VAL A 303 5.91 15.25 -18.49
N SER A 304 5.69 15.09 -19.79
CA SER A 304 4.42 14.64 -20.34
C SER A 304 4.32 13.10 -20.20
N TYR A 305 3.36 12.66 -19.42
CA TYR A 305 3.08 11.23 -19.26
C TYR A 305 1.94 10.82 -20.20
N ASP A 306 2.29 10.17 -21.31
CA ASP A 306 1.32 9.63 -22.26
C ASP A 306 0.73 8.33 -21.74
N ASN A 307 -0.60 8.30 -21.61
CA ASN A 307 -1.36 7.17 -21.12
C ASN A 307 -2.52 6.85 -22.06
N ALA A 308 -2.81 5.57 -22.25
CA ALA A 308 -4.06 5.16 -22.84
C ALA A 308 -5.19 5.33 -21.82
N PHE A 309 -6.09 6.26 -22.08
CA PHE A 309 -7.28 6.46 -21.27
C PHE A 309 -8.46 5.68 -21.84
N LEU A 310 -9.20 5.03 -20.93
CA LEU A 310 -10.34 4.19 -21.24
C LEU A 310 -11.55 4.65 -20.44
N ASN A 311 -12.67 4.86 -21.12
CA ASN A 311 -13.97 5.03 -20.48
C ASN A 311 -14.61 3.64 -20.21
N TYR A 312 -15.62 3.60 -19.34
CA TYR A 312 -16.34 2.36 -19.02
C TYR A 312 -17.82 2.57 -19.30
N GLU A 313 -18.31 2.00 -20.41
CA GLU A 313 -19.66 2.20 -20.93
C GLU A 313 -20.35 0.85 -21.11
N ASN A 314 -21.56 0.72 -20.59
CA ASN A 314 -22.37 -0.51 -20.75
C ASN A 314 -21.63 -1.80 -20.37
N GLY A 315 -20.78 -1.75 -19.35
CA GLY A 315 -20.01 -2.90 -18.90
C GLY A 315 -18.73 -3.18 -19.69
N GLN A 316 -18.38 -2.31 -20.65
CA GLN A 316 -17.22 -2.49 -21.52
C GLN A 316 -16.24 -1.32 -21.42
N TRP A 317 -14.96 -1.61 -21.65
CA TRP A 317 -13.91 -0.61 -21.72
C TRP A 317 -13.82 -0.07 -23.16
N VAL A 318 -13.97 1.24 -23.31
CA VAL A 318 -13.93 1.94 -24.60
C VAL A 318 -12.78 2.94 -24.59
N PRO A 319 -11.91 2.97 -25.60
CA PRO A 319 -10.88 4.01 -25.71
C PRO A 319 -11.48 5.41 -25.71
N ILE A 320 -10.82 6.34 -25.05
CA ILE A 320 -11.15 7.76 -25.12
C ILE A 320 -10.30 8.36 -26.22
N ASP A 321 -10.94 8.88 -27.28
CA ASP A 321 -10.27 9.63 -28.31
C ASP A 321 -9.96 11.04 -27.82
N ASN A 322 -8.71 11.47 -28.01
CA ASN A 322 -8.23 12.81 -27.63
C ASN A 322 -8.57 13.17 -26.16
N PRO A 323 -8.10 12.38 -25.18
CA PRO A 323 -8.32 12.68 -23.77
C PRO A 323 -7.70 14.05 -23.44
N THR A 324 -8.26 14.72 -22.43
CA THR A 324 -7.61 15.93 -21.90
C THR A 324 -6.23 15.57 -21.35
N SER A 325 -5.28 16.51 -21.40
CA SER A 325 -4.03 16.33 -20.65
C SER A 325 -4.35 16.10 -19.18
N PRO A 326 -3.77 15.08 -18.53
CA PRO A 326 -4.14 14.75 -17.17
C PRO A 326 -3.71 15.87 -16.21
N MET A 327 -4.63 16.23 -15.31
CA MET A 327 -4.25 16.98 -14.12
C MET A 327 -3.40 16.05 -13.23
N ILE A 328 -2.20 16.49 -12.86
CA ILE A 328 -1.25 15.67 -12.07
C ILE A 328 -1.24 16.14 -10.61
N GLN A 329 -1.39 15.19 -9.69
CA GLN A 329 -1.22 15.41 -8.26
C GLN A 329 -0.05 14.59 -7.72
N TYR A 330 0.79 15.22 -6.90
CA TYR A 330 1.80 14.55 -6.09
C TYR A 330 1.28 14.44 -4.66
N SER A 331 0.80 13.26 -4.28
CA SER A 331 0.15 13.02 -2.99
C SER A 331 1.06 12.28 -2.01
N GLY A 332 0.57 12.02 -0.80
CA GLY A 332 1.31 11.27 0.22
C GLY A 332 2.60 11.96 0.67
N PHE A 333 2.65 13.30 0.61
CA PHE A 333 3.84 14.11 0.91
C PHE A 333 5.06 13.80 0.03
N GLY A 334 4.86 13.03 -1.05
CA GLY A 334 5.90 12.75 -2.05
C GLY A 334 6.12 13.97 -2.95
N LYS A 335 7.33 14.09 -3.46
CA LYS A 335 7.74 15.12 -4.42
C LYS A 335 8.44 14.48 -5.61
N PRO A 336 8.34 15.07 -6.80
CA PRO A 336 9.13 14.64 -7.95
C PRO A 336 10.63 14.62 -7.65
N LEU A 337 11.37 13.81 -8.39
CA LEU A 337 12.83 13.87 -8.38
C LEU A 337 13.32 15.19 -8.96
N THR A 338 14.43 15.69 -8.45
CA THR A 338 15.07 16.89 -8.97
C THR A 338 15.79 16.63 -10.31
N LYS A 339 16.07 17.71 -11.04
CA LYS A 339 16.85 17.62 -12.29
C LYS A 339 18.25 17.03 -12.05
N GLU A 340 18.86 17.30 -10.90
CA GLU A 340 20.17 16.75 -10.51
C GLU A 340 20.08 15.24 -10.25
N GLN A 341 19.00 14.77 -9.61
CA GLN A 341 18.75 13.34 -9.43
C GLN A 341 18.54 12.65 -10.78
N LEU A 342 17.77 13.25 -11.68
CA LEU A 342 17.58 12.73 -13.04
C LEU A 342 18.91 12.65 -13.82
N LYS A 343 19.75 13.68 -13.74
CA LYS A 343 21.09 13.66 -14.36
C LYS A 343 21.94 12.51 -13.84
N LYS A 344 21.88 12.19 -12.55
CA LYS A 344 22.59 11.03 -11.97
C LYS A 344 22.03 9.71 -12.48
N LEU A 345 20.72 9.58 -12.60
CA LEU A 345 20.08 8.38 -13.18
C LEU A 345 20.45 8.20 -14.67
N ALA A 346 20.66 9.29 -15.39
CA ALA A 346 21.02 9.24 -16.81
C ALA A 346 22.45 8.73 -17.07
N GLN A 347 23.32 8.79 -16.08
CA GLN A 347 24.68 8.28 -16.21
C GLN A 347 24.66 6.75 -16.10
N PRO A 348 25.14 6.02 -17.13
CA PRO A 348 25.30 4.58 -17.00
C PRO A 348 26.38 4.34 -15.94
N MET A 349 26.04 3.58 -14.92
CA MET A 349 27.03 3.11 -13.95
C MET A 349 27.83 1.99 -14.61
N GLY A 350 29.15 2.13 -14.64
CA GLY A 350 30.04 1.11 -15.17
C GLY A 350 29.74 -0.28 -14.57
N ARG A 351 29.89 -1.30 -15.39
CA ARG A 351 29.70 -2.72 -15.04
C ARG A 351 30.64 -3.15 -13.94
#